data_049414b91e5e8e3154d0c1a80efd328a
#
_entry.id   049414b91e5e8e3154d0c1a80efd328a
#
_cell.length_a   1.000
_cell.length_b   1.000
_cell.length_c   1.000
_cell.angle_alpha   90.00
_cell.angle_beta   90.00
_cell.angle_gamma   90.00
#
_symmetry.space_group_name_H-M   'P 1'
#
loop_
_entity.id
_entity.type
_entity.pdbx_description
1 polymer ?
#
loop_
_entity_poly.entity_id
_entity_poly.type
_entity_poly.pdbx_seq_one_letter_code
_entity_poly.pdbx_strand_id
1 'polypeptide(L)'
;GKKLMNFEKYPFERLNDLLEDIVPNEKYELSALTIGEPKFETPQFIQDKLKETSSLLKKYPSTIGEPFLRESMINFVKTRFNVSLSMNQIIPSFGTREVLFNFPQFVLFDKKNPVIAFTNPFYQIYEGAAIAARAEVIHIDLTKENDFKASLSDEDLKRCDLVIINFPNNPTSGSMSKDELGLWVKKALEFDFILVNDECYSEIYFDEATKPASLLEASISVGNDTFKNVLVMNSISKRSSAPGLRSGFIAGDASILKDYLQYRTYVGCASPVPLQAAAAVAWNDQEHVAGFRKIYKKNFEIAQELLGTSIPEATFYIWLEVDDELEFTRNLYKEKNIKVLPGSYLG
;
A
#
# COMPACT_ATOMS: atom_id res chain seq x y z
N GLY A 1 13.04 24.50 6.95
CA GLY A 1 14.19 25.07 6.39
C GLY A 1 14.60 24.51 5.03
N LYS A 2 15.82 24.83 4.64
CA LYS A 2 16.37 24.45 3.33
C LYS A 2 16.30 22.93 3.02
N LYS A 3 16.26 22.06 4.03
CA LYS A 3 16.20 20.60 3.84
C LYS A 3 14.85 20.09 3.35
N LEU A 4 13.76 20.82 3.58
CA LEU A 4 12.46 20.49 3.03
C LEU A 4 12.38 20.70 1.50
N MET A 5 13.31 21.46 0.93
CA MET A 5 13.40 21.69 -0.50
C MET A 5 13.94 20.47 -1.29
N ASN A 6 14.39 19.42 -0.59
CA ASN A 6 14.86 18.18 -1.21
C ASN A 6 13.74 17.20 -1.56
N PHE A 7 12.49 17.50 -1.16
CA PHE A 7 11.34 16.72 -1.63
C PHE A 7 11.12 17.04 -3.12
N GLU A 8 11.09 16.00 -3.94
CA GLU A 8 10.78 16.14 -5.36
C GLU A 8 9.31 16.49 -5.56
N LYS A 9 8.99 17.09 -6.72
CA LYS A 9 7.61 17.31 -7.12
C LYS A 9 6.85 15.99 -7.16
N TYR A 10 5.63 16.02 -6.66
CA TYR A 10 4.74 14.87 -6.73
C TYR A 10 4.50 14.46 -8.19
N PRO A 11 4.36 13.15 -8.50
CA PRO A 11 4.19 12.69 -9.88
C PRO A 11 3.05 13.38 -10.63
N PHE A 12 1.96 13.69 -9.96
CA PHE A 12 0.80 14.37 -10.58
C PHE A 12 1.10 15.82 -10.94
N GLU A 13 1.92 16.51 -10.18
CA GLU A 13 2.38 17.87 -10.53
C GLU A 13 3.29 17.82 -11.75
N ARG A 14 4.17 16.85 -11.82
CA ARG A 14 5.04 16.62 -12.99
C ARG A 14 4.22 16.32 -14.23
N LEU A 15 3.15 15.53 -14.11
CA LEU A 15 2.23 15.25 -15.21
C LEU A 15 1.51 16.51 -15.67
N ASN A 16 1.03 17.34 -14.75
CA ASN A 16 0.39 18.62 -15.09
C ASN A 16 1.34 19.52 -15.88
N ASP A 17 2.60 19.61 -15.47
CA ASP A 17 3.63 20.39 -16.19
C ASP A 17 3.86 19.83 -17.60
N LEU A 18 3.89 18.50 -17.76
CA LEU A 18 4.09 17.82 -19.04
C LEU A 18 2.95 18.10 -20.03
N LEU A 19 1.73 18.25 -19.55
CA LEU A 19 0.52 18.41 -20.37
C LEU A 19 0.03 19.85 -20.48
N GLU A 20 0.67 20.79 -19.82
CA GLU A 20 0.23 22.19 -19.67
C GLU A 20 -0.03 22.89 -21.01
N ASP A 21 0.80 22.64 -22.01
CA ASP A 21 0.74 23.26 -23.33
C ASP A 21 -0.20 22.55 -24.33
N ILE A 22 -0.84 21.45 -23.90
CA ILE A 22 -1.65 20.61 -24.77
C ILE A 22 -3.13 20.95 -24.64
N VAL A 23 -3.79 21.20 -25.80
CA VAL A 23 -5.24 21.26 -25.90
C VAL A 23 -5.74 19.88 -26.35
N PRO A 24 -6.49 19.15 -25.50
CA PRO A 24 -6.94 17.82 -25.87
C PRO A 24 -8.05 17.86 -26.94
N ASN A 25 -8.26 16.71 -27.59
CA ASN A 25 -9.35 16.56 -28.55
C ASN A 25 -10.72 16.60 -27.84
N GLU A 26 -11.47 17.64 -28.02
CA GLU A 26 -12.77 17.91 -27.37
C GLU A 26 -13.89 16.96 -27.80
N LYS A 27 -13.68 16.13 -28.82
CA LYS A 27 -14.64 15.09 -29.22
C LYS A 27 -14.78 13.99 -28.15
N TYR A 28 -13.80 13.87 -27.26
CA TYR A 28 -13.78 12.87 -26.21
C TYR A 28 -13.87 13.53 -24.85
N GLU A 29 -14.64 12.93 -23.96
CA GLU A 29 -14.61 13.30 -22.54
C GLU A 29 -13.28 12.89 -21.91
N LEU A 30 -12.85 13.65 -20.91
CA LEU A 30 -11.61 13.34 -20.18
C LEU A 30 -11.72 11.99 -19.46
N SER A 31 -10.78 11.10 -19.74
CA SER A 31 -10.57 9.87 -18.99
C SER A 31 -9.24 9.97 -18.22
N ALA A 32 -9.32 10.13 -16.90
CA ALA A 32 -8.15 10.20 -16.04
C ALA A 32 -7.83 8.81 -15.48
N LEU A 33 -6.75 8.19 -15.97
CA LEU A 33 -6.26 6.88 -15.55
C LEU A 33 -4.95 7.02 -14.77
N THR A 34 -4.81 8.07 -13.96
CA THR A 34 -3.57 8.48 -13.32
C THR A 34 -3.51 8.12 -11.85
N ILE A 35 -4.62 8.26 -11.14
CA ILE A 35 -4.70 8.02 -9.70
C ILE A 35 -5.18 6.60 -9.45
N GLY A 36 -4.42 5.86 -8.65
CA GLY A 36 -4.79 4.52 -8.19
C GLY A 36 -5.90 4.57 -7.15
N GLU A 37 -7.11 4.90 -7.57
CA GLU A 37 -8.29 4.93 -6.69
C GLU A 37 -9.47 4.19 -7.31
N PRO A 38 -10.29 3.52 -6.48
CA PRO A 38 -11.55 2.93 -6.94
C PRO A 38 -12.52 4.01 -7.42
N LYS A 39 -13.28 3.70 -8.46
CA LYS A 39 -14.32 4.60 -9.02
C LYS A 39 -15.73 4.20 -8.61
N PHE A 40 -15.87 3.23 -7.72
CA PHE A 40 -17.16 2.79 -7.22
C PHE A 40 -17.65 3.67 -6.08
N GLU A 41 -18.97 3.73 -5.90
CA GLU A 41 -19.56 4.28 -4.70
C GLU A 41 -19.16 3.44 -3.47
N THR A 42 -18.90 4.09 -2.36
CA THR A 42 -18.73 3.39 -1.09
C THR A 42 -20.02 2.65 -0.74
N PRO A 43 -19.98 1.35 -0.40
CA PRO A 43 -21.17 0.58 -0.09
C PRO A 43 -22.08 1.26 0.94
N GLN A 44 -23.39 1.16 0.69
CA GLN A 44 -24.38 1.86 1.51
C GLN A 44 -24.34 1.47 2.99
N PHE A 45 -24.09 0.20 3.29
CA PHE A 45 -24.04 -0.27 4.68
C PHE A 45 -22.91 0.41 5.49
N ILE A 46 -21.80 0.78 4.83
CA ILE A 46 -20.72 1.54 5.44
C ILE A 46 -21.17 2.96 5.74
N GLN A 47 -21.82 3.62 4.78
CA GLN A 47 -22.36 4.97 4.93
C GLN A 47 -23.43 5.03 6.03
N ASP A 48 -24.29 4.03 6.08
CA ASP A 48 -25.35 3.94 7.09
C ASP A 48 -24.77 3.83 8.50
N LYS A 49 -23.72 3.04 8.68
CA LYS A 49 -23.04 2.91 9.97
C LYS A 49 -22.41 4.22 10.42
N LEU A 50 -21.84 4.98 9.51
CA LEU A 50 -21.30 6.31 9.81
C LEU A 50 -22.40 7.26 10.30
N LYS A 51 -23.55 7.28 9.62
CA LYS A 51 -24.70 8.10 10.02
C LYS A 51 -25.25 7.68 11.39
N GLU A 52 -25.43 6.40 11.61
CA GLU A 52 -25.92 5.81 12.86
C GLU A 52 -25.05 6.18 14.07
N THR A 53 -23.74 6.27 13.86
CA THR A 53 -22.76 6.48 14.94
C THR A 53 -22.22 7.89 15.03
N SER A 54 -22.75 8.84 14.27
CA SER A 54 -22.27 10.22 14.24
C SER A 54 -22.23 10.91 15.61
N SER A 55 -23.14 10.52 16.54
CA SER A 55 -23.15 11.06 17.92
C SER A 55 -21.90 10.71 18.71
N LEU A 56 -21.12 9.71 18.30
CA LEU A 56 -19.85 9.33 18.95
C LEU A 56 -18.73 10.35 18.70
N LEU A 57 -18.96 11.38 17.88
CA LEU A 57 -18.06 12.54 17.75
C LEU A 57 -17.75 13.23 19.08
N LYS A 58 -18.60 13.07 20.09
CA LYS A 58 -18.37 13.60 21.44
C LYS A 58 -17.19 12.97 22.18
N LYS A 59 -16.68 11.84 21.72
CA LYS A 59 -15.58 11.11 22.36
C LYS A 59 -14.24 11.42 21.72
N TYR A 60 -13.23 11.68 22.53
CA TYR A 60 -11.85 11.63 22.04
C TYR A 60 -11.50 10.20 21.66
N PRO A 61 -10.96 9.96 20.43
CA PRO A 61 -10.50 8.63 20.08
C PRO A 61 -9.19 8.29 20.78
N SER A 62 -9.04 7.05 21.21
CA SER A 62 -7.77 6.55 21.72
C SER A 62 -6.78 6.27 20.59
N THR A 63 -5.49 6.44 20.85
CA THR A 63 -4.44 6.18 19.86
C THR A 63 -4.43 4.72 19.41
N ILE A 64 -4.70 3.79 20.33
CA ILE A 64 -4.72 2.36 20.01
C ILE A 64 -5.95 1.91 19.20
N GLY A 65 -6.98 2.75 19.13
CA GLY A 65 -8.25 2.41 18.48
C GLY A 65 -9.22 1.62 19.39
N GLU A 66 -10.49 1.71 19.06
CA GLU A 66 -11.53 1.00 19.80
C GLU A 66 -11.37 -0.52 19.66
N PRO A 67 -11.69 -1.30 20.71
CA PRO A 67 -11.59 -2.75 20.64
C PRO A 67 -12.38 -3.36 19.47
N PHE A 68 -13.58 -2.85 19.17
CA PHE A 68 -14.41 -3.36 18.08
C PHE A 68 -13.73 -3.21 16.72
N LEU A 69 -12.94 -2.15 16.51
CA LEU A 69 -12.18 -1.95 15.28
C LEU A 69 -11.02 -2.93 15.17
N ARG A 70 -10.23 -3.06 16.24
CA ARG A 70 -9.11 -4.01 16.26
C ARG A 70 -9.59 -5.45 16.08
N GLU A 71 -10.68 -5.82 16.72
CA GLU A 71 -11.31 -7.14 16.55
C GLU A 71 -11.75 -7.40 15.11
N SER A 72 -12.33 -6.39 14.45
CA SER A 72 -12.73 -6.51 13.03
C SER A 72 -11.54 -6.73 12.10
N MET A 73 -10.42 -6.06 12.36
CA MET A 73 -9.19 -6.22 11.59
C MET A 73 -8.55 -7.59 11.85
N ILE A 74 -8.51 -8.04 13.11
CA ILE A 74 -8.03 -9.38 13.49
C ILE A 74 -8.89 -10.45 12.81
N ASN A 75 -10.21 -10.26 12.78
CA ASN A 75 -11.12 -11.17 12.09
C ASN A 75 -10.87 -11.21 10.58
N PHE A 76 -10.63 -10.06 9.95
CA PHE A 76 -10.24 -10.00 8.54
C PHE A 76 -8.98 -10.81 8.27
N VAL A 77 -7.93 -10.61 9.05
CA VAL A 77 -6.66 -11.32 8.89
C VAL A 77 -6.84 -12.83 9.09
N LYS A 78 -7.63 -13.24 10.07
CA LYS A 78 -7.95 -14.65 10.31
C LYS A 78 -8.72 -15.27 9.16
N THR A 79 -9.75 -14.61 8.69
CA THR A 79 -10.60 -15.10 7.60
C THR A 79 -9.84 -15.19 6.27
N ARG A 80 -9.04 -14.16 5.98
CA ARG A 80 -8.35 -14.03 4.69
C ARG A 80 -7.06 -14.84 4.62
N PHE A 81 -6.26 -14.82 5.66
CA PHE A 81 -4.91 -15.38 5.66
C PHE A 81 -4.73 -16.56 6.62
N ASN A 82 -5.76 -16.91 7.38
CA ASN A 82 -5.69 -17.94 8.42
C ASN A 82 -4.58 -17.69 9.46
N VAL A 83 -4.34 -16.42 9.77
CA VAL A 83 -3.38 -15.98 10.78
C VAL A 83 -4.15 -15.43 11.98
N SER A 84 -3.85 -15.94 13.18
CA SER A 84 -4.47 -15.49 14.43
C SER A 84 -3.59 -14.45 15.09
N LEU A 85 -4.01 -13.19 15.04
CA LEU A 85 -3.34 -12.09 15.74
C LEU A 85 -3.91 -11.89 17.13
N SER A 86 -3.06 -11.55 18.08
CA SER A 86 -3.50 -11.01 19.38
C SER A 86 -3.66 -9.48 19.29
N MET A 87 -4.32 -8.91 20.29
CA MET A 87 -4.62 -7.47 20.31
C MET A 87 -3.36 -6.58 20.36
N ASN A 88 -2.24 -7.09 20.85
CA ASN A 88 -0.96 -6.37 20.86
C ASN A 88 -0.15 -6.52 19.57
N GLN A 89 -0.65 -7.26 18.60
CA GLN A 89 0.00 -7.49 17.31
C GLN A 89 -0.63 -6.67 16.17
N ILE A 90 -1.50 -5.71 16.50
CA ILE A 90 -2.15 -4.85 15.50
C ILE A 90 -2.42 -3.47 16.07
N ILE A 91 -2.19 -2.46 15.23
CA ILE A 91 -2.53 -1.05 15.52
C ILE A 91 -3.32 -0.50 14.35
N PRO A 92 -4.57 -0.04 14.56
CA PRO A 92 -5.30 0.74 13.56
C PRO A 92 -4.59 2.04 13.23
N SER A 93 -4.70 2.46 11.98
CA SER A 93 -4.10 3.69 11.48
C SER A 93 -5.11 4.59 10.75
N PHE A 94 -4.77 5.86 10.61
CA PHE A 94 -5.54 6.83 9.84
C PHE A 94 -5.18 6.72 8.35
N GLY A 95 -5.53 5.58 7.74
CA GLY A 95 -5.00 5.16 6.46
C GLY A 95 -3.55 4.67 6.59
N THR A 96 -2.94 4.24 5.50
CA THR A 96 -1.56 3.74 5.52
C THR A 96 -0.51 4.82 5.27
N ARG A 97 -0.89 5.93 4.62
CA ARG A 97 0.06 7.00 4.27
C ARG A 97 0.80 7.54 5.49
N GLU A 98 0.09 7.86 6.58
CA GLU A 98 0.71 8.44 7.77
C GLU A 98 1.68 7.45 8.45
N VAL A 99 1.37 6.16 8.41
CA VAL A 99 2.25 5.11 8.94
C VAL A 99 3.49 4.95 8.05
N LEU A 100 3.30 4.89 6.74
CA LEU A 100 4.41 4.81 5.78
C LEU A 100 5.38 6.00 5.90
N PHE A 101 4.88 7.15 6.30
CA PHE A 101 5.71 8.33 6.50
C PHE A 101 6.39 8.36 7.87
N ASN A 102 5.66 8.09 8.96
CA ASN A 102 6.20 8.27 10.31
C ASN A 102 6.85 7.01 10.90
N PHE A 103 6.48 5.81 10.47
CA PHE A 103 7.11 4.57 10.95
C PHE A 103 8.61 4.50 10.64
N PRO A 104 9.07 4.83 9.41
CA PRO A 104 10.51 4.91 9.15
C PRO A 104 11.25 5.89 10.06
N GLN A 105 10.68 7.04 10.34
CA GLN A 105 11.27 8.02 11.26
C GLN A 105 11.41 7.45 12.67
N PHE A 106 10.38 6.74 13.14
CA PHE A 106 10.42 6.06 14.44
C PHE A 106 11.50 4.97 14.49
N VAL A 107 11.61 4.13 13.46
CA VAL A 107 12.60 3.04 13.41
C VAL A 107 14.03 3.57 13.33
N LEU A 108 14.24 4.67 12.61
CA LEU A 108 15.57 5.10 12.17
C LEU A 108 16.15 6.29 12.96
N PHE A 109 15.37 6.94 13.84
CA PHE A 109 15.77 8.20 14.47
C PHE A 109 17.04 8.09 15.33
N ASP A 110 17.29 6.93 15.94
CA ASP A 110 18.43 6.69 16.81
C ASP A 110 19.64 6.07 16.09
N LYS A 111 19.50 5.84 14.79
CA LYS A 111 20.59 5.32 13.96
C LYS A 111 21.51 6.46 13.51
N LYS A 112 22.81 6.26 13.62
CA LYS A 112 23.79 7.27 13.21
C LYS A 112 23.81 7.47 11.70
N ASN A 113 23.81 6.38 10.95
CA ASN A 113 23.81 6.35 9.48
C ASN A 113 22.70 5.42 9.00
N PRO A 114 21.42 5.83 9.11
CA PRO A 114 20.33 4.94 8.79
C PRO A 114 20.27 4.58 7.32
N VAL A 115 19.95 3.33 7.02
CA VAL A 115 19.79 2.80 5.66
C VAL A 115 18.40 2.17 5.53
N ILE A 116 17.66 2.63 4.54
CA ILE A 116 16.35 2.08 4.15
C ILE A 116 16.42 1.53 2.74
N ALA A 117 15.82 0.37 2.51
CA ALA A 117 15.61 -0.14 1.17
C ALA A 117 14.11 -0.21 0.88
N PHE A 118 13.72 0.10 -0.33
CA PHE A 118 12.35 -0.09 -0.80
C PHE A 118 12.28 -0.40 -2.28
N THR A 119 11.17 -1.01 -2.69
CA THR A 119 10.93 -1.38 -4.09
C THR A 119 10.86 -0.19 -5.02
N ASN A 120 11.41 -0.32 -6.22
CA ASN A 120 11.45 0.72 -7.26
C ASN A 120 10.92 0.12 -8.59
N PRO A 121 9.89 0.66 -9.23
CA PRO A 121 9.17 1.92 -8.92
C PRO A 121 8.51 1.92 -7.55
N PHE A 122 8.27 3.11 -7.01
CA PHE A 122 7.82 3.23 -5.62
C PHE A 122 6.64 4.21 -5.46
N TYR A 123 5.91 4.01 -4.37
CA TYR A 123 4.97 5.00 -3.87
C TYR A 123 5.77 6.15 -3.24
N GLN A 124 5.51 7.39 -3.65
CA GLN A 124 6.33 8.56 -3.31
C GLN A 124 6.53 8.77 -1.81
N ILE A 125 5.64 8.25 -0.99
CA ILE A 125 5.76 8.36 0.46
C ILE A 125 7.00 7.65 0.99
N TYR A 126 7.44 6.55 0.36
CA TYR A 126 8.65 5.85 0.78
C TYR A 126 9.88 6.75 0.68
N GLU A 127 10.04 7.47 -0.43
CA GLU A 127 11.14 8.41 -0.61
C GLU A 127 11.04 9.59 0.35
N GLY A 128 9.83 10.17 0.50
CA GLY A 128 9.59 11.25 1.45
C GLY A 128 9.94 10.84 2.88
N ALA A 129 9.58 9.63 3.29
CA ALA A 129 9.94 9.09 4.61
C ALA A 129 11.46 8.92 4.78
N ALA A 130 12.15 8.45 3.75
CA ALA A 130 13.61 8.32 3.76
C ALA A 130 14.30 9.68 3.93
N ILE A 131 13.85 10.71 3.20
CA ILE A 131 14.35 12.07 3.32
C ILE A 131 14.12 12.61 4.75
N ALA A 132 12.92 12.45 5.28
CA ALA A 132 12.57 12.90 6.62
C ALA A 132 13.38 12.21 7.71
N ALA A 133 13.72 10.94 7.53
CA ALA A 133 14.56 10.15 8.42
C ALA A 133 16.08 10.36 8.18
N ARG A 134 16.45 11.12 7.16
CA ARG A 134 17.86 11.31 6.73
C ARG A 134 18.55 10.00 6.42
N ALA A 135 17.85 9.06 5.85
CA ALA A 135 18.34 7.74 5.54
C ALA A 135 18.97 7.68 4.14
N GLU A 136 20.03 6.88 4.02
CA GLU A 136 20.50 6.41 2.73
C GLU A 136 19.47 5.46 2.13
N VAL A 137 19.21 5.57 0.83
CA VAL A 137 18.24 4.71 0.13
C VAL A 137 18.97 3.68 -0.72
N ILE A 138 18.57 2.42 -0.57
CA ILE A 138 18.90 1.34 -1.50
C ILE A 138 17.64 0.97 -2.25
N HIS A 139 17.65 1.10 -3.58
CA HIS A 139 16.52 0.71 -4.41
C HIS A 139 16.50 -0.79 -4.67
N ILE A 140 15.34 -1.40 -4.49
CA ILE A 140 15.07 -2.79 -4.88
C ILE A 140 14.40 -2.73 -6.25
N ASP A 141 15.18 -2.81 -7.32
CA ASP A 141 14.68 -2.60 -8.66
C ASP A 141 13.82 -3.78 -9.13
N LEU A 142 12.58 -3.46 -9.47
CA LEU A 142 11.62 -4.40 -10.04
C LEU A 142 11.62 -4.23 -11.55
N THR A 143 12.11 -5.23 -12.26
CA THR A 143 12.29 -5.18 -13.70
C THR A 143 11.60 -6.37 -14.38
N LYS A 144 11.43 -6.27 -15.69
CA LYS A 144 10.89 -7.38 -16.49
C LYS A 144 11.77 -8.63 -16.38
N GLU A 145 13.09 -8.43 -16.31
CA GLU A 145 14.10 -9.50 -16.24
C GLU A 145 13.99 -10.30 -14.93
N ASN A 146 13.58 -9.68 -13.83
CA ASN A 146 13.34 -10.37 -12.56
C ASN A 146 11.86 -10.64 -12.27
N ASP A 147 11.02 -10.54 -13.31
CA ASP A 147 9.57 -10.76 -13.20
C ASP A 147 8.90 -9.83 -12.15
N PHE A 148 9.43 -8.61 -12.00
CA PHE A 148 8.99 -7.59 -11.04
C PHE A 148 8.98 -8.10 -9.59
N LYS A 149 9.88 -9.02 -9.26
CA LYS A 149 10.06 -9.58 -7.91
C LYS A 149 11.20 -8.87 -7.19
N ALA A 150 11.08 -8.76 -5.87
CA ALA A 150 12.08 -8.11 -5.04
C ALA A 150 13.28 -9.04 -4.75
N SER A 151 14.49 -8.54 -4.97
CA SER A 151 15.74 -9.21 -4.63
C SER A 151 16.83 -8.18 -4.33
N LEU A 152 17.65 -8.45 -3.32
CA LEU A 152 18.86 -7.70 -3.01
C LEU A 152 20.00 -8.67 -2.67
N SER A 153 21.24 -8.23 -2.93
CA SER A 153 22.44 -8.96 -2.50
C SER A 153 22.54 -9.02 -0.97
N ASP A 154 23.16 -10.05 -0.44
CA ASP A 154 23.42 -10.16 1.00
C ASP A 154 24.27 -8.99 1.51
N GLU A 155 25.21 -8.48 0.70
CA GLU A 155 26.01 -7.31 1.03
C GLU A 155 25.13 -6.07 1.28
N ASP A 156 24.17 -5.81 0.42
CA ASP A 156 23.22 -4.70 0.60
C ASP A 156 22.29 -4.94 1.78
N LEU A 157 21.78 -6.17 1.94
CA LEU A 157 20.88 -6.52 3.05
C LEU A 157 21.54 -6.33 4.43
N LYS A 158 22.83 -6.62 4.55
CA LYS A 158 23.60 -6.40 5.79
C LYS A 158 23.66 -4.94 6.21
N ARG A 159 23.54 -4.02 5.27
CA ARG A 159 23.58 -2.58 5.51
C ARG A 159 22.21 -2.01 5.92
N CYS A 160 21.12 -2.70 5.61
CA CYS A 160 19.77 -2.21 5.82
C CYS A 160 19.36 -2.23 7.30
N ASP A 161 18.71 -1.16 7.73
CA ASP A 161 18.01 -1.08 9.02
C ASP A 161 16.51 -1.35 8.84
N LEU A 162 15.94 -0.91 7.74
CA LEU A 162 14.53 -1.06 7.40
C LEU A 162 14.39 -1.39 5.91
N VAL A 163 13.56 -2.38 5.60
CA VAL A 163 13.20 -2.75 4.23
C VAL A 163 11.69 -2.67 4.08
N ILE A 164 11.22 -1.94 3.07
CA ILE A 164 9.81 -1.87 2.70
C ILE A 164 9.65 -2.48 1.32
N ILE A 165 8.95 -3.60 1.26
CA ILE A 165 8.50 -4.20 0.01
C ILE A 165 7.01 -3.94 -0.17
N ASN A 166 6.52 -4.02 -1.40
CA ASN A 166 5.13 -3.74 -1.72
C ASN A 166 4.61 -4.81 -2.67
N PHE A 167 3.95 -5.82 -2.12
CA PHE A 167 3.37 -6.91 -2.89
C PHE A 167 1.97 -7.28 -2.36
N PRO A 168 0.95 -7.29 -3.23
CA PRO A 168 0.97 -6.99 -4.68
C PRO A 168 1.44 -5.57 -4.97
N ASN A 169 2.20 -5.39 -6.06
CA ASN A 169 2.97 -4.18 -6.29
C ASN A 169 2.19 -3.06 -6.99
N ASN A 170 2.27 -1.90 -6.44
CA ASN A 170 1.92 -0.63 -7.08
C ASN A 170 3.23 0.00 -7.60
N PRO A 171 3.43 0.24 -8.91
CA PRO A 171 2.42 0.17 -9.99
C PRO A 171 2.58 -1.01 -10.96
N THR A 172 3.54 -1.90 -10.75
CA THR A 172 3.92 -2.93 -11.73
C THR A 172 2.94 -4.10 -11.80
N SER A 173 2.08 -4.26 -10.78
CA SER A 173 1.23 -5.43 -10.58
C SER A 173 1.99 -6.74 -10.33
N GLY A 174 3.29 -6.65 -10.06
CA GLY A 174 4.09 -7.81 -9.69
C GLY A 174 3.60 -8.45 -8.40
N SER A 175 3.80 -9.74 -8.26
CA SER A 175 3.44 -10.50 -7.06
C SER A 175 4.57 -11.42 -6.62
N MET A 176 4.54 -11.80 -5.35
CA MET A 176 5.48 -12.75 -4.77
C MET A 176 4.72 -13.84 -4.04
N SER A 177 5.17 -15.08 -4.20
CA SER A 177 4.58 -16.23 -3.52
C SER A 177 4.88 -16.21 -2.01
N LYS A 178 4.14 -17.02 -1.27
CA LYS A 178 4.42 -17.21 0.16
C LYS A 178 5.86 -17.68 0.40
N ASP A 179 6.39 -18.58 -0.42
CA ASP A 179 7.76 -19.06 -0.29
C ASP A 179 8.79 -17.97 -0.59
N GLU A 180 8.55 -17.15 -1.61
CA GLU A 180 9.41 -16.00 -1.93
C GLU A 180 9.41 -14.96 -0.81
N LEU A 181 8.24 -14.65 -0.25
CA LEU A 181 8.12 -13.78 0.91
C LEU A 181 8.80 -14.38 2.14
N GLY A 182 8.72 -15.71 2.31
CA GLY A 182 9.39 -16.44 3.39
C GLY A 182 10.91 -16.32 3.35
N LEU A 183 11.51 -16.26 2.16
CA LEU A 183 12.96 -16.00 2.01
C LEU A 183 13.33 -14.61 2.53
N TRP A 184 12.49 -13.62 2.29
CA TRP A 184 12.69 -12.27 2.84
C TRP A 184 12.62 -12.26 4.37
N VAL A 185 11.70 -13.02 4.96
CA VAL A 185 11.61 -13.16 6.41
C VAL A 185 12.89 -13.77 6.99
N LYS A 186 13.40 -14.83 6.37
CA LYS A 186 14.66 -15.46 6.78
C LYS A 186 15.83 -14.46 6.73
N LYS A 187 15.91 -13.64 5.67
CA LYS A 187 16.94 -12.61 5.54
C LYS A 187 16.80 -11.52 6.60
N ALA A 188 15.57 -11.11 6.93
CA ALA A 188 15.32 -10.13 7.98
C ALA A 188 15.81 -10.63 9.35
N LEU A 189 15.65 -11.91 9.64
CA LEU A 189 16.14 -12.52 10.87
C LEU A 189 17.66 -12.71 10.86
N GLU A 190 18.23 -13.12 9.72
CA GLU A 190 19.68 -13.33 9.56
C GLU A 190 20.48 -12.04 9.71
N PHE A 191 20.02 -10.95 9.05
CA PHE A 191 20.73 -9.66 9.01
C PHE A 191 20.16 -8.62 9.96
N ASP A 192 19.14 -8.99 10.73
CA ASP A 192 18.50 -8.15 11.76
C ASP A 192 18.04 -6.78 11.24
N PHE A 193 17.28 -6.78 10.16
CA PHE A 193 16.57 -5.59 9.71
C PHE A 193 15.05 -5.76 9.94
N ILE A 194 14.33 -4.66 10.03
CA ILE A 194 12.88 -4.66 10.08
C ILE A 194 12.34 -4.75 8.66
N LEU A 195 11.46 -5.70 8.42
CA LEU A 195 10.83 -5.95 7.12
C LEU A 195 9.35 -5.60 7.18
N VAL A 196 8.92 -4.72 6.28
CA VAL A 196 7.52 -4.31 6.12
C VAL A 196 7.05 -4.68 4.72
N ASN A 197 5.92 -5.34 4.62
CA ASN A 197 5.22 -5.48 3.35
C ASN A 197 3.98 -4.59 3.33
N ASP A 198 3.88 -3.69 2.38
CA ASP A 198 2.70 -2.88 2.10
C ASP A 198 1.74 -3.73 1.26
N GLU A 199 0.67 -4.21 1.90
CA GLU A 199 -0.29 -5.17 1.33
C GLU A 199 -1.62 -4.52 0.95
N CYS A 200 -1.63 -3.23 0.63
CA CYS A 200 -2.85 -2.48 0.33
C CYS A 200 -3.68 -3.06 -0.83
N TYR A 201 -3.06 -3.83 -1.71
CA TYR A 201 -3.73 -4.47 -2.85
C TYR A 201 -4.01 -5.97 -2.65
N SER A 202 -3.84 -6.50 -1.45
CA SER A 202 -4.03 -7.92 -1.16
C SER A 202 -5.42 -8.46 -1.53
N GLU A 203 -6.44 -7.60 -1.53
CA GLU A 203 -7.83 -7.98 -1.77
C GLU A 203 -8.29 -7.76 -3.22
N ILE A 204 -7.47 -7.13 -4.04
CA ILE A 204 -7.78 -6.92 -5.47
C ILE A 204 -7.09 -8.03 -6.27
N TYR A 205 -7.69 -9.20 -6.29
CA TYR A 205 -7.23 -10.39 -7.00
C TYR A 205 -8.37 -11.02 -7.80
N PHE A 206 -8.07 -11.98 -8.70
CA PHE A 206 -9.03 -12.44 -9.72
C PHE A 206 -9.25 -13.93 -9.73
N ASP A 207 -8.37 -14.70 -9.09
CA ASP A 207 -8.46 -16.15 -8.98
C ASP A 207 -8.14 -16.57 -7.55
N GLU A 208 -9.04 -17.32 -6.93
CA GLU A 208 -8.85 -17.83 -5.57
C GLU A 208 -7.61 -18.74 -5.44
N ALA A 209 -7.22 -19.42 -6.53
CA ALA A 209 -6.04 -20.28 -6.55
C ALA A 209 -4.73 -19.49 -6.49
N THR A 210 -4.74 -18.23 -6.96
CA THR A 210 -3.55 -17.36 -7.01
C THR A 210 -3.68 -16.10 -6.16
N LYS A 211 -4.62 -16.11 -5.21
CA LYS A 211 -4.80 -14.98 -4.31
C LYS A 211 -3.52 -14.67 -3.53
N PRO A 212 -3.20 -13.37 -3.35
CA PRO A 212 -1.95 -12.96 -2.71
C PRO A 212 -1.81 -13.49 -1.29
N ALA A 213 -0.61 -13.96 -0.96
CA ALA A 213 -0.24 -14.32 0.41
C ALA A 213 0.16 -13.07 1.19
N SER A 214 -0.03 -13.11 2.51
CA SER A 214 0.51 -12.11 3.42
C SER A 214 1.93 -12.48 3.87
N LEU A 215 2.75 -11.47 4.14
CA LEU A 215 4.03 -11.66 4.80
C LEU A 215 3.88 -12.32 6.18
N LEU A 216 2.73 -12.16 6.83
CA LEU A 216 2.41 -12.84 8.10
C LEU A 216 2.32 -14.35 7.90
N GLU A 217 1.64 -14.82 6.85
CA GLU A 217 1.60 -16.24 6.49
C GLU A 217 3.00 -16.79 6.22
N ALA A 218 3.77 -16.04 5.45
CA ALA A 218 5.13 -16.38 5.08
C ALA A 218 6.04 -16.48 6.32
N SER A 219 5.88 -15.57 7.27
CA SER A 219 6.60 -15.58 8.56
C SER A 219 6.35 -16.86 9.33
N ILE A 220 5.08 -17.26 9.48
CA ILE A 220 4.71 -18.50 10.15
C ILE A 220 5.30 -19.71 9.42
N SER A 221 5.23 -19.73 8.09
CA SER A 221 5.71 -20.84 7.27
C SER A 221 7.20 -21.13 7.42
N VAL A 222 7.99 -20.15 7.83
CA VAL A 222 9.43 -20.30 8.10
C VAL A 222 9.77 -20.40 9.60
N GLY A 223 8.77 -20.62 10.44
CA GLY A 223 8.94 -20.82 11.87
C GLY A 223 9.01 -19.56 12.72
N ASN A 224 8.75 -18.40 12.14
CA ASN A 224 8.74 -17.11 12.85
C ASN A 224 7.31 -16.74 13.30
N ASP A 225 6.78 -17.48 14.26
CA ASP A 225 5.37 -17.40 14.69
C ASP A 225 5.05 -16.12 15.47
N THR A 226 6.05 -15.48 16.05
CA THR A 226 5.90 -14.22 16.79
C THR A 226 6.10 -12.99 15.91
N PHE A 227 6.33 -13.19 14.63
CA PHE A 227 6.57 -12.12 13.65
C PHE A 227 7.76 -11.23 14.00
N LYS A 228 8.81 -11.80 14.61
CA LYS A 228 10.00 -11.02 14.95
C LYS A 228 10.53 -10.30 13.69
N ASN A 229 10.75 -8.98 13.78
CA ASN A 229 11.19 -8.10 12.72
C ASN A 229 10.25 -7.99 11.51
N VAL A 230 9.03 -8.51 11.60
CA VAL A 230 8.08 -8.58 10.47
C VAL A 230 6.83 -7.79 10.76
N LEU A 231 6.45 -6.91 9.81
CA LEU A 231 5.25 -6.11 9.88
C LEU A 231 4.56 -6.08 8.51
N VAL A 232 3.24 -5.98 8.52
CA VAL A 232 2.43 -5.74 7.33
C VAL A 232 1.57 -4.51 7.53
N MET A 233 1.21 -3.87 6.42
CA MET A 233 0.21 -2.80 6.38
C MET A 233 -0.89 -3.19 5.44
N ASN A 234 -2.12 -2.84 5.77
CA ASN A 234 -3.27 -3.00 4.89
C ASN A 234 -4.22 -1.82 5.02
N SER A 235 -5.09 -1.64 4.04
CA SER A 235 -5.96 -0.48 3.93
C SER A 235 -7.34 -0.88 3.43
N ILE A 236 -8.34 -0.17 3.94
CA ILE A 236 -9.71 -0.28 3.45
C ILE A 236 -9.92 0.47 2.14
N SER A 237 -9.03 1.38 1.80
CA SER A 237 -9.20 2.33 0.69
C SER A 237 -9.50 1.65 -0.64
N LYS A 238 -8.77 0.59 -0.96
CA LYS A 238 -8.86 -0.09 -2.25
C LYS A 238 -9.92 -1.20 -2.25
N ARG A 239 -9.96 -1.99 -1.19
CA ARG A 239 -10.87 -3.13 -1.07
C ARG A 239 -12.34 -2.74 -0.95
N SER A 240 -12.62 -1.62 -0.29
CA SER A 240 -13.99 -1.19 0.06
C SER A 240 -14.45 0.08 -0.65
N SER A 241 -13.66 0.57 -1.61
CA SER A 241 -13.96 1.84 -2.28
C SER A 241 -14.27 2.98 -1.29
N ALA A 242 -13.46 3.07 -0.25
CA ALA A 242 -13.65 4.01 0.84
C ALA A 242 -12.34 4.73 1.22
N PRO A 243 -11.63 5.36 0.25
CA PRO A 243 -10.36 6.03 0.55
C PRO A 243 -10.53 7.19 1.52
N GLY A 244 -11.67 7.87 1.52
CA GLY A 244 -12.00 8.97 2.44
C GLY A 244 -12.28 8.54 3.87
N LEU A 245 -12.51 7.25 4.12
CA LEU A 245 -12.77 6.72 5.46
C LEU A 245 -11.51 6.72 6.35
N ARG A 246 -10.34 6.76 5.74
CA ARG A 246 -9.04 6.79 6.41
C ARG A 246 -8.87 5.65 7.42
N SER A 247 -8.99 4.42 6.98
CA SER A 247 -8.78 3.22 7.81
C SER A 247 -7.75 2.27 7.21
N GLY A 248 -6.79 1.93 8.01
CA GLY A 248 -5.78 0.93 7.74
C GLY A 248 -5.24 0.35 9.03
N PHE A 249 -4.25 -0.50 8.95
CA PHE A 249 -3.56 -1.04 10.11
C PHE A 249 -2.11 -1.39 9.80
N ILE A 250 -1.32 -1.48 10.86
CA ILE A 250 0.00 -2.11 10.88
C ILE A 250 -0.07 -3.28 11.86
N ALA A 251 0.45 -4.44 11.46
CA ALA A 251 0.37 -5.66 12.27
C ALA A 251 1.63 -6.50 12.15
N GLY A 252 1.94 -7.24 13.19
CA GLY A 252 3.08 -8.16 13.25
C GLY A 252 3.79 -8.16 14.60
N ASP A 253 5.07 -7.80 14.61
CA ASP A 253 5.95 -7.82 15.77
C ASP A 253 5.40 -6.96 16.94
N ALA A 254 4.91 -7.62 17.99
CA ALA A 254 4.31 -6.95 19.14
C ALA A 254 5.28 -6.06 19.89
N SER A 255 6.56 -6.42 19.92
CA SER A 255 7.63 -5.67 20.60
C SER A 255 7.87 -4.30 19.92
N ILE A 256 7.93 -4.31 18.60
CA ILE A 256 8.05 -3.08 17.79
C ILE A 256 6.79 -2.24 17.92
N LEU A 257 5.61 -2.86 17.82
CA LEU A 257 4.34 -2.16 17.87
C LEU A 257 4.08 -1.50 19.23
N LYS A 258 4.55 -2.10 20.32
CA LYS A 258 4.43 -1.50 21.66
C LYS A 258 5.12 -0.13 21.73
N ASP A 259 6.34 -0.04 21.25
CA ASP A 259 7.11 1.20 21.26
C ASP A 259 6.58 2.20 20.23
N TYR A 260 6.17 1.71 19.08
CA TYR A 260 5.55 2.53 18.04
C TYR A 260 4.22 3.15 18.49
N LEU A 261 3.40 2.40 19.24
CA LEU A 261 2.16 2.91 19.81
C LEU A 261 2.42 4.11 20.73
N GLN A 262 3.44 4.04 21.57
CA GLN A 262 3.83 5.15 22.43
C GLN A 262 4.24 6.38 21.61
N TYR A 263 5.04 6.21 20.58
CA TYR A 263 5.40 7.25 19.64
C TYR A 263 4.15 7.88 18.98
N ARG A 264 3.20 7.06 18.54
CA ARG A 264 1.97 7.51 17.89
C ARG A 264 1.08 8.36 18.78
N THR A 265 1.18 8.20 20.08
CA THR A 265 0.42 9.04 21.04
C THR A 265 0.73 10.53 20.87
N TYR A 266 1.94 10.85 20.42
CA TYR A 266 2.37 12.23 20.17
C TYR A 266 2.09 12.72 18.74
N VAL A 267 1.84 11.80 17.82
CA VAL A 267 1.61 12.13 16.39
C VAL A 267 0.23 12.76 16.16
N GLY A 268 -0.77 12.37 16.94
CA GLY A 268 -2.13 12.88 16.78
C GLY A 268 -2.84 12.27 15.55
N CYS A 269 -2.77 10.96 15.41
CA CYS A 269 -3.26 10.21 14.24
C CYS A 269 -4.45 9.29 14.54
N ALA A 270 -5.11 9.47 15.69
CA ALA A 270 -6.27 8.67 16.06
C ALA A 270 -7.49 8.99 15.18
N SER A 271 -8.13 7.96 14.65
CA SER A 271 -9.32 8.13 13.83
C SER A 271 -10.55 8.48 14.67
N PRO A 272 -11.41 9.41 14.24
CA PRO A 272 -12.69 9.66 14.90
C PRO A 272 -13.53 8.40 15.10
N VAL A 273 -14.18 8.26 16.26
CA VAL A 273 -14.88 7.02 16.61
C VAL A 273 -15.98 6.63 15.62
N PRO A 274 -16.80 7.56 15.05
CA PRO A 274 -17.75 7.20 14.00
C PRO A 274 -17.13 6.60 12.76
N LEU A 275 -15.94 7.09 12.36
CA LEU A 275 -15.20 6.52 11.23
C LEU A 275 -14.68 5.12 11.57
N GLN A 276 -14.25 4.89 12.81
CA GLN A 276 -13.86 3.56 13.28
C GLN A 276 -15.03 2.56 13.19
N ALA A 277 -16.24 2.99 13.57
CA ALA A 277 -17.44 2.14 13.50
C ALA A 277 -17.78 1.78 12.05
N ALA A 278 -17.73 2.73 11.14
CA ALA A 278 -17.93 2.49 9.70
C ALA A 278 -16.85 1.57 9.13
N ALA A 279 -15.60 1.76 9.52
CA ALA A 279 -14.49 0.90 9.11
C ALA A 279 -14.68 -0.53 9.62
N ALA A 280 -15.09 -0.72 10.86
CA ALA A 280 -15.28 -2.04 11.45
C ALA A 280 -16.27 -2.91 10.66
N VAL A 281 -17.40 -2.35 10.24
CA VAL A 281 -18.39 -3.11 9.44
C VAL A 281 -17.83 -3.44 8.06
N ALA A 282 -16.99 -2.58 7.50
CA ALA A 282 -16.34 -2.84 6.22
C ALA A 282 -15.29 -3.95 6.34
N TRP A 283 -14.42 -3.92 7.35
CA TRP A 283 -13.42 -4.96 7.58
C TRP A 283 -14.06 -6.34 7.80
N ASN A 284 -15.22 -6.40 8.43
CA ASN A 284 -15.95 -7.64 8.69
C ASN A 284 -16.71 -8.21 7.48
N ASP A 285 -16.88 -7.45 6.41
CA ASP A 285 -17.62 -7.89 5.23
C ASP A 285 -16.70 -8.13 4.04
N GLN A 286 -16.68 -9.35 3.51
CA GLN A 286 -15.87 -9.73 2.36
C GLN A 286 -16.68 -9.82 1.06
N GLU A 287 -18.00 -9.83 1.13
CA GLU A 287 -18.88 -9.98 -0.04
C GLU A 287 -18.84 -8.77 -0.96
N HIS A 288 -18.86 -7.55 -0.39
CA HIS A 288 -18.77 -6.33 -1.20
C HIS A 288 -17.44 -6.25 -1.97
N VAL A 289 -16.34 -6.73 -1.35
CA VAL A 289 -15.01 -6.78 -1.98
C VAL A 289 -15.01 -7.75 -3.16
N ALA A 290 -15.62 -8.93 -3.01
CA ALA A 290 -15.78 -9.90 -4.07
C ALA A 290 -16.58 -9.33 -5.27
N GLY A 291 -17.57 -8.49 -5.00
CA GLY A 291 -18.32 -7.77 -6.02
C GLY A 291 -17.43 -6.83 -6.85
N PHE A 292 -16.57 -6.07 -6.20
CA PHE A 292 -15.62 -5.19 -6.88
C PHE A 292 -14.59 -5.98 -7.71
N ARG A 293 -14.09 -7.10 -7.18
CA ARG A 293 -13.15 -7.95 -7.91
C ARG A 293 -13.70 -8.44 -9.25
N LYS A 294 -14.98 -8.78 -9.31
CA LYS A 294 -15.64 -9.21 -10.56
C LYS A 294 -15.59 -8.13 -11.63
N ILE A 295 -15.78 -6.87 -11.24
CA ILE A 295 -15.75 -5.73 -12.17
C ILE A 295 -14.33 -5.48 -12.65
N TYR A 296 -13.34 -5.49 -11.77
CA TYR A 296 -11.93 -5.36 -12.17
C TYR A 296 -11.47 -6.47 -13.09
N LYS A 297 -11.88 -7.71 -12.82
CA LYS A 297 -11.57 -8.86 -13.69
C LYS A 297 -12.10 -8.64 -15.10
N LYS A 298 -13.36 -8.20 -15.21
CA LYS A 298 -13.97 -7.89 -16.51
C LYS A 298 -13.21 -6.78 -17.24
N ASN A 299 -12.78 -5.75 -16.53
CA ASN A 299 -12.00 -4.67 -17.12
C ASN A 299 -10.64 -5.17 -17.65
N PHE A 300 -9.98 -6.06 -16.93
CA PHE A 300 -8.73 -6.68 -17.39
C PHE A 300 -8.95 -7.62 -18.59
N GLU A 301 -10.05 -8.33 -18.66
CA GLU A 301 -10.41 -9.15 -19.82
C GLU A 301 -10.58 -8.28 -21.06
N ILE A 302 -11.23 -7.13 -20.95
CA ILE A 302 -11.36 -6.14 -22.02
C ILE A 302 -9.98 -5.59 -22.43
N ALA A 303 -9.16 -5.23 -21.48
CA ALA A 303 -7.80 -4.74 -21.75
C ALA A 303 -6.94 -5.80 -22.44
N GLN A 304 -7.04 -7.06 -22.04
CA GLN A 304 -6.34 -8.17 -22.70
C GLN A 304 -6.77 -8.32 -24.16
N GLU A 305 -8.07 -8.26 -24.43
CA GLU A 305 -8.62 -8.34 -25.78
C GLU A 305 -8.16 -7.19 -26.69
N LEU A 306 -8.19 -5.96 -26.14
CA LEU A 306 -7.92 -4.74 -26.94
C LEU A 306 -6.45 -4.35 -27.01
N LEU A 307 -5.69 -4.58 -25.94
CA LEU A 307 -4.30 -4.13 -25.80
C LEU A 307 -3.29 -5.29 -25.81
N GLY A 308 -3.75 -6.53 -25.72
CA GLY A 308 -2.86 -7.69 -25.63
C GLY A 308 -2.09 -7.78 -24.32
N THR A 309 -2.53 -7.06 -23.28
CA THR A 309 -1.91 -7.11 -21.94
C THR A 309 -2.32 -8.40 -21.22
N SER A 310 -1.44 -8.91 -20.37
CA SER A 310 -1.80 -10.04 -19.49
C SER A 310 -2.66 -9.58 -18.33
N ILE A 311 -3.48 -10.50 -17.79
CA ILE A 311 -4.23 -10.24 -16.56
C ILE A 311 -3.30 -10.51 -15.38
N PRO A 312 -3.02 -9.51 -14.51
CA PRO A 312 -2.16 -9.73 -13.35
C PRO A 312 -2.86 -10.60 -12.30
N GLU A 313 -2.10 -11.18 -11.38
CA GLU A 313 -2.67 -11.90 -10.24
C GLU A 313 -3.45 -10.96 -9.30
N ALA A 314 -2.99 -9.73 -9.16
CA ALA A 314 -3.59 -8.74 -8.27
C ALA A 314 -3.37 -7.31 -8.76
N THR A 315 -3.94 -6.36 -8.07
CA THR A 315 -4.03 -4.91 -8.31
C THR A 315 -5.04 -4.52 -9.40
N PHE A 316 -5.19 -3.23 -9.64
CA PHE A 316 -5.97 -2.71 -10.78
C PHE A 316 -5.11 -1.88 -11.73
N TYR A 317 -3.80 -2.10 -11.73
CA TYR A 317 -2.87 -1.39 -12.60
C TYR A 317 -2.54 -2.18 -13.86
N ILE A 318 -2.31 -1.45 -14.94
CA ILE A 318 -1.65 -1.95 -16.15
C ILE A 318 -0.33 -1.21 -16.27
N TRP A 319 0.77 -1.97 -16.26
CA TRP A 319 2.12 -1.44 -16.48
C TRP A 319 2.49 -1.67 -17.94
N LEU A 320 2.18 -0.67 -18.77
CA LEU A 320 2.31 -0.77 -20.23
C LEU A 320 3.71 -0.36 -20.69
N GLU A 321 4.38 -1.23 -21.44
CA GLU A 321 5.66 -0.94 -22.07
C GLU A 321 5.45 -0.14 -23.35
N VAL A 322 6.14 1.00 -23.48
CA VAL A 322 6.12 1.89 -24.65
C VAL A 322 7.54 2.38 -24.94
N ASP A 323 7.81 2.76 -26.21
CA ASP A 323 9.16 3.17 -26.62
C ASP A 323 9.57 4.53 -26.02
N ASP A 324 8.69 5.54 -26.09
CA ASP A 324 8.88 6.87 -25.52
C ASP A 324 7.66 7.22 -24.67
N GLU A 325 7.81 7.09 -23.36
CA GLU A 325 6.68 7.25 -22.42
C GLU A 325 6.16 8.68 -22.32
N LEU A 326 7.04 9.68 -22.45
CA LEU A 326 6.62 11.08 -22.39
C LEU A 326 5.86 11.48 -23.66
N GLU A 327 6.36 11.10 -24.82
CA GLU A 327 5.68 11.33 -26.10
C GLU A 327 4.35 10.58 -26.14
N PHE A 328 4.33 9.30 -25.73
CA PHE A 328 3.11 8.50 -25.64
C PHE A 328 2.05 9.18 -24.75
N THR A 329 2.45 9.67 -23.58
CA THR A 329 1.57 10.33 -22.62
C THR A 329 0.99 11.62 -23.21
N ARG A 330 1.82 12.44 -23.83
CA ARG A 330 1.40 13.69 -24.48
C ARG A 330 0.44 13.43 -25.66
N ASN A 331 0.77 12.48 -26.53
CA ASN A 331 -0.06 12.16 -27.70
C ASN A 331 -1.41 11.56 -27.32
N LEU A 332 -1.45 10.69 -26.31
CA LEU A 332 -2.69 10.09 -25.82
C LEU A 332 -3.65 11.16 -25.28
N TYR A 333 -3.11 12.12 -24.53
CA TYR A 333 -3.91 13.25 -24.04
C TYR A 333 -4.40 14.14 -25.19
N LYS A 334 -3.51 14.51 -26.11
CA LYS A 334 -3.83 15.36 -27.24
C LYS A 334 -4.90 14.74 -28.15
N GLU A 335 -4.74 13.47 -28.51
CA GLU A 335 -5.57 12.80 -29.53
C GLU A 335 -6.87 12.22 -28.96
N LYS A 336 -6.83 11.69 -27.74
CA LYS A 336 -7.92 10.91 -27.14
C LYS A 336 -8.46 11.47 -25.82
N ASN A 337 -7.89 12.54 -25.32
CA ASN A 337 -8.25 13.12 -24.01
C ASN A 337 -8.15 12.08 -22.86
N ILE A 338 -7.11 11.26 -22.91
CA ILE A 338 -6.82 10.26 -21.88
C ILE A 338 -5.52 10.63 -21.19
N LYS A 339 -5.56 10.76 -19.86
CA LYS A 339 -4.38 10.99 -19.02
C LYS A 339 -3.89 9.67 -18.44
N VAL A 340 -2.62 9.39 -18.63
CA VAL A 340 -1.88 8.29 -17.99
C VAL A 340 -0.66 8.87 -17.28
N LEU A 341 -0.01 8.07 -16.42
CA LEU A 341 1.16 8.51 -15.67
C LEU A 341 2.42 7.83 -16.23
N PRO A 342 3.44 8.61 -16.65
CA PRO A 342 4.71 8.00 -17.07
C PRO A 342 5.40 7.25 -15.95
N GLY A 343 5.90 6.05 -16.25
CA GLY A 343 6.54 5.20 -15.26
C GLY A 343 7.78 5.82 -14.61
N SER A 344 8.56 6.58 -15.36
CA SER A 344 9.76 7.28 -14.85
C SER A 344 9.45 8.33 -13.78
N TYR A 345 8.18 8.76 -13.65
CA TYR A 345 7.76 9.68 -12.59
C TYR A 345 7.60 8.97 -11.23
N LEU A 346 7.67 7.65 -11.21
CA LEU A 346 7.51 6.80 -10.04
C LEU A 346 8.82 6.13 -9.57
N GLY A 347 9.93 6.39 -10.25
CA GLY A 347 11.21 5.80 -9.87
C GLY A 347 12.34 5.97 -10.85
#